data_f71b16f7861f7cce8b6c90f781b3ee5d
#
_entry.id   f71b16f7861f7cce8b6c90f781b3ee5d
#
_cell.length_a   1.000
_cell.length_b   1.000
_cell.length_c   1.000
_cell.angle_alpha   90.00
_cell.angle_beta   90.00
_cell.angle_gamma   90.00
#
_symmetry.space_group_name_H-M   'P 1'
#
loop_
_entity.id
_entity.type
_entity.pdbx_description
1 polymer ?
#
loop_
_entity_poly.entity_id
_entity_poly.type
_entity_poly.pdbx_seq_one_letter_code
_entity_poly.pdbx_strand_id
1 'polypeptide(L)'
;KTWKLNYITVDGGHDMFPFWENEAQKTKIYEELNKNGTYNVIFEGTVEGDIIKGNIKGTVITTTGNFEGTWSANGKNNKFEATVEGNNGGDALAKNFLEGLNNATSYEGDENNLYLLYKPQSNTQTFRMVFRVVSGN
;
A
#
# COMPACT_ATOMS: atom_id res chain seq x y z
N LYS A 1 -2.23 13.83 -4.83
CA LYS A 1 -1.09 13.02 -5.26
C LYS A 1 -1.49 11.58 -5.47
N THR A 2 -0.82 10.94 -6.40
CA THR A 2 -0.94 9.50 -6.60
C THR A 2 0.35 8.85 -6.10
N TRP A 3 0.19 7.80 -5.30
CA TRP A 3 1.32 7.05 -4.76
C TRP A 3 1.42 5.70 -5.46
N LYS A 4 2.62 5.29 -5.79
CA LYS A 4 2.89 4.00 -6.43
C LYS A 4 3.71 3.14 -5.48
N LEU A 5 3.30 1.90 -5.27
CA LEU A 5 4.05 0.97 -4.44
C LEU A 5 5.40 0.66 -5.10
N ASN A 6 6.48 0.80 -4.34
CA ASN A 6 7.80 0.35 -4.76
C ASN A 6 8.00 -1.10 -4.35
N TYR A 7 7.76 -1.40 -3.08
CA TYR A 7 7.88 -2.76 -2.55
C TYR A 7 7.28 -2.81 -1.16
N ILE A 8 7.12 -4.03 -0.66
CA ILE A 8 6.75 -4.31 0.73
C ILE A 8 7.90 -5.08 1.35
N THR A 9 8.37 -4.63 2.49
CA THR A 9 9.53 -5.23 3.16
C THR A 9 9.26 -5.36 4.65
N VAL A 10 10.11 -6.10 5.36
CA VAL A 10 10.07 -6.05 6.81
C VAL A 10 10.54 -4.68 7.28
N ASP A 11 10.04 -4.22 8.42
CA ASP A 11 10.44 -2.92 8.97
C ASP A 11 11.95 -2.91 9.19
N GLY A 12 12.59 -1.89 8.64
CA GLY A 12 14.05 -1.77 8.65
C GLY A 12 14.75 -2.43 7.47
N GLY A 13 14.02 -3.17 6.63
CA GLY A 13 14.58 -3.77 5.44
C GLY A 13 14.53 -2.84 4.23
N HIS A 14 15.20 -3.24 3.16
CA HIS A 14 15.29 -2.44 1.93
C HIS A 14 14.93 -3.23 0.67
N ASP A 15 14.64 -4.51 0.81
CA ASP A 15 14.34 -5.38 -0.32
C ASP A 15 12.92 -5.91 -0.23
N MET A 16 12.31 -6.19 -1.39
CA MET A 16 11.01 -6.82 -1.45
C MET A 16 11.01 -8.12 -0.67
N PHE A 17 10.05 -8.27 0.25
CA PHE A 17 9.86 -9.54 0.95
C PHE A 17 9.43 -10.60 -0.08
N PRO A 18 10.02 -11.81 -0.03
CA PRO A 18 9.74 -12.83 -1.06
C PRO A 18 8.38 -13.51 -0.83
N PHE A 19 7.33 -12.88 -1.31
CA PHE A 19 5.97 -13.40 -1.20
C PHE A 19 5.68 -14.55 -2.16
N TRP A 20 6.60 -14.83 -3.07
CA TRP A 20 6.45 -15.85 -4.10
C TRP A 20 6.98 -17.20 -3.63
N GLU A 21 6.42 -18.28 -4.22
CA GLU A 21 6.83 -19.63 -3.92
C GLU A 21 7.83 -20.19 -4.96
N ASN A 22 7.91 -19.55 -6.14
CA ASN A 22 8.81 -19.99 -7.21
C ASN A 22 9.11 -18.82 -8.14
N GLU A 23 10.04 -19.03 -9.07
CA GLU A 23 10.48 -17.99 -9.98
C GLU A 23 9.39 -17.50 -10.92
N ALA A 24 8.46 -18.36 -11.32
CA ALA A 24 7.35 -17.97 -12.18
C ALA A 24 6.46 -16.97 -11.47
N GLN A 25 6.16 -17.20 -10.19
CA GLN A 25 5.38 -16.26 -9.38
C GLN A 25 6.11 -14.94 -9.18
N LYS A 26 7.42 -15.01 -8.91
CA LYS A 26 8.25 -13.81 -8.75
C LYS A 26 8.20 -12.95 -10.01
N THR A 27 8.38 -13.57 -11.17
CA THR A 27 8.36 -12.87 -12.45
C THR A 27 7.02 -12.17 -12.67
N LYS A 28 5.92 -12.88 -12.40
CA LYS A 28 4.58 -12.33 -12.58
C LYS A 28 4.33 -11.16 -11.63
N ILE A 29 4.77 -11.27 -10.38
CA ILE A 29 4.63 -10.20 -9.40
C ILE A 29 5.32 -8.93 -9.88
N TYR A 30 6.57 -9.03 -10.34
CA TYR A 30 7.31 -7.88 -10.82
C TYR A 30 6.77 -7.32 -12.13
N GLU A 31 6.25 -8.17 -13.01
CA GLU A 31 5.62 -7.71 -14.24
C GLU A 31 4.40 -6.82 -13.92
N GLU A 32 3.54 -7.26 -13.00
CA GLU A 32 2.38 -6.48 -12.61
C GLU A 32 2.77 -5.23 -11.84
N LEU A 33 3.72 -5.34 -10.91
CA LEU A 33 4.18 -4.20 -10.13
C LEU A 33 4.78 -3.10 -11.02
N ASN A 34 5.48 -3.48 -12.06
CA ASN A 34 6.18 -2.53 -12.93
C ASN A 34 5.29 -1.93 -14.03
N LYS A 35 4.05 -2.39 -14.16
CA LYS A 35 3.12 -1.78 -15.11
C LYS A 35 2.66 -0.42 -14.61
N ASN A 36 2.52 0.52 -15.53
CA ASN A 36 1.95 1.83 -15.18
C ASN A 36 0.50 1.66 -14.75
N GLY A 37 0.12 2.37 -13.71
CA GLY A 37 -1.27 2.39 -13.25
C GLY A 37 -1.67 1.22 -12.37
N THR A 38 -0.73 0.37 -11.97
CA THR A 38 -1.00 -0.69 -10.98
C THR A 38 -0.40 -0.31 -9.64
N TYR A 39 -0.87 -0.98 -8.58
CA TYR A 39 -0.36 -0.79 -7.21
C TYR A 39 -0.27 0.69 -6.85
N ASN A 40 -1.31 1.46 -7.18
CA ASN A 40 -1.33 2.87 -6.86
C ASN A 40 -2.42 3.19 -5.84
N VAL A 41 -2.24 4.31 -5.16
CA VAL A 41 -3.15 4.77 -4.12
C VAL A 41 -3.33 6.27 -4.25
N ILE A 42 -4.58 6.71 -4.17
CA ILE A 42 -4.94 8.13 -4.15
C ILE A 42 -5.73 8.36 -2.87
N PHE A 43 -5.25 9.31 -2.06
CA PHE A 43 -5.95 9.72 -0.84
C PHE A 43 -6.67 11.03 -1.10
N GLU A 44 -7.97 11.05 -0.83
CA GLU A 44 -8.78 12.26 -0.89
C GLU A 44 -9.35 12.50 0.49
N GLY A 45 -9.15 13.69 1.04
CA GLY A 45 -9.63 13.93 2.39
C GLY A 45 -9.66 15.38 2.78
N THR A 46 -10.23 15.64 3.95
CA THR A 46 -10.32 16.96 4.53
C THR A 46 -9.69 16.94 5.93
N VAL A 47 -9.08 18.06 6.28
CA VAL A 47 -8.40 18.23 7.58
C VAL A 47 -9.41 18.66 8.63
N GLU A 48 -9.42 17.97 9.77
CA GLU A 48 -10.23 18.32 10.93
C GLU A 48 -9.32 18.26 12.16
N GLY A 49 -8.73 19.41 12.51
CA GLY A 49 -7.75 19.48 13.60
C GLY A 49 -6.49 18.74 13.23
N ASP A 50 -6.11 17.76 14.04
CA ASP A 50 -4.93 16.93 13.79
C ASP A 50 -5.22 15.74 12.86
N ILE A 51 -6.48 15.56 12.48
CA ILE A 51 -6.92 14.41 11.70
C ILE A 51 -7.23 14.84 10.26
N ILE A 52 -6.78 14.03 9.32
CA ILE A 52 -7.23 14.11 7.93
C ILE A 52 -7.93 12.80 7.60
N LYS A 53 -9.09 12.87 6.98
CA LYS A 53 -9.87 11.68 6.66
C LYS A 53 -10.66 11.87 5.38
N GLY A 54 -11.00 10.78 4.73
CA GLY A 54 -11.76 10.82 3.48
C GLY A 54 -11.79 9.49 2.79
N ASN A 55 -11.74 9.55 1.47
CA ASN A 55 -11.79 8.37 0.62
C ASN A 55 -10.40 7.97 0.13
N ILE A 56 -10.21 6.67 -0.03
CA ILE A 56 -9.01 6.10 -0.62
C ILE A 56 -9.44 5.27 -1.82
N LYS A 57 -8.68 5.35 -2.89
CA LYS A 57 -8.94 4.56 -4.09
C LYS A 57 -7.63 4.29 -4.82
N GLY A 58 -7.68 3.36 -5.74
CA GLY A 58 -6.51 3.05 -6.55
C GLY A 58 -6.75 1.83 -7.42
N THR A 59 -5.66 1.34 -7.98
CA THR A 59 -5.68 0.13 -8.81
C THR A 59 -4.77 -0.90 -8.18
N VAL A 60 -5.19 -2.16 -8.19
CA VAL A 60 -4.36 -3.25 -7.70
C VAL A 60 -3.51 -3.78 -8.87
N ILE A 61 -4.01 -4.78 -9.59
CA ILE A 61 -3.33 -5.32 -10.76
C ILE A 61 -4.28 -5.21 -11.96
N THR A 62 -3.75 -5.39 -13.17
CA THR A 62 -4.55 -5.16 -14.39
C THR A 62 -5.78 -6.05 -14.50
N THR A 63 -5.69 -7.29 -14.00
CA THR A 63 -6.81 -8.24 -14.11
C THR A 63 -7.92 -8.02 -13.09
N THR A 64 -7.61 -7.37 -11.97
CA THR A 64 -8.59 -7.16 -10.91
C THR A 64 -9.11 -5.74 -10.81
N GLY A 65 -8.38 -4.80 -11.40
CA GLY A 65 -8.80 -3.40 -11.45
C GLY A 65 -8.70 -2.66 -10.12
N ASN A 66 -9.71 -1.88 -9.86
CA ASN A 66 -9.67 -0.86 -8.80
C ASN A 66 -10.07 -1.38 -7.43
N PHE A 67 -9.58 -0.68 -6.42
CA PHE A 67 -10.06 -0.81 -5.05
C PHE A 67 -10.51 0.55 -4.55
N GLU A 68 -11.31 0.55 -3.48
CA GLU A 68 -11.78 1.80 -2.88
C GLU A 68 -12.14 1.59 -1.42
N GLY A 69 -12.22 2.66 -0.69
CA GLY A 69 -12.58 2.62 0.72
C GLY A 69 -12.45 3.97 1.41
N THR A 70 -12.21 3.93 2.71
CA THR A 70 -12.05 5.12 3.55
C THR A 70 -10.73 5.05 4.31
N TRP A 71 -10.26 6.20 4.76
CA TRP A 71 -9.01 6.27 5.51
C TRP A 71 -9.02 7.46 6.45
N SER A 72 -8.14 7.40 7.45
CA SER A 72 -7.85 8.55 8.29
C SER A 72 -6.40 8.47 8.77
N ALA A 73 -5.84 9.63 9.06
CA ALA A 73 -4.50 9.74 9.59
C ALA A 73 -4.45 10.88 10.59
N ASN A 74 -3.62 10.73 11.62
CA ASN A 74 -3.44 11.73 12.66
C ASN A 74 -2.03 12.30 12.55
N GLY A 75 -1.93 13.58 12.20
CA GLY A 75 -0.63 14.24 11.99
C GLY A 75 0.17 14.46 13.26
N LYS A 76 -0.48 14.36 14.42
CA LYS A 76 0.18 14.58 15.71
C LYS A 76 0.91 13.33 16.20
N ASN A 77 0.32 12.15 15.99
CA ASN A 77 0.89 10.89 16.52
C ASN A 77 1.19 9.85 15.43
N ASN A 78 1.02 10.22 14.16
CA ASN A 78 1.30 9.37 13.00
C ASN A 78 0.48 8.09 12.94
N LYS A 79 -0.68 8.06 13.60
CA LYS A 79 -1.59 6.93 13.46
C LYS A 79 -2.27 6.96 12.12
N PHE A 80 -2.53 5.78 11.58
CA PHE A 80 -3.16 5.60 10.28
C PHE A 80 -4.15 4.44 10.38
N GLU A 81 -5.26 4.57 9.68
CA GLU A 81 -6.16 3.44 9.48
C GLU A 81 -6.87 3.59 8.14
N ALA A 82 -7.19 2.47 7.53
CA ALA A 82 -7.94 2.43 6.28
C ALA A 82 -8.76 1.16 6.22
N THR A 83 -9.86 1.24 5.50
CA THR A 83 -10.68 0.07 5.18
C THR A 83 -10.92 0.11 3.68
N VAL A 84 -10.41 -0.89 2.97
CA VAL A 84 -10.50 -0.95 1.51
C VAL A 84 -11.10 -2.28 1.07
N GLU A 85 -11.78 -2.25 -0.08
CA GLU A 85 -12.30 -3.44 -0.72
C GLU A 85 -11.74 -3.52 -2.13
N GLY A 86 -11.23 -4.69 -2.50
CA GLY A 86 -10.67 -4.95 -3.81
C GLY A 86 -10.39 -6.43 -3.97
N ASN A 87 -10.02 -6.82 -5.18
CA ASN A 87 -9.75 -8.20 -5.50
C ASN A 87 -8.25 -8.38 -5.76
N ASN A 88 -7.65 -9.40 -5.14
CA ASN A 88 -6.22 -9.65 -5.31
C ASN A 88 -5.89 -10.59 -6.47
N GLY A 89 -6.90 -11.23 -7.07
CA GLY A 89 -6.70 -12.11 -8.22
C GLY A 89 -5.83 -13.32 -7.95
N GLY A 90 -5.58 -13.66 -6.68
CA GLY A 90 -4.69 -14.75 -6.33
C GLY A 90 -3.21 -14.39 -6.38
N ASP A 91 -2.87 -13.13 -6.66
CA ASP A 91 -1.49 -12.67 -6.69
C ASP A 91 -1.02 -12.38 -5.26
N ALA A 92 0.14 -12.94 -4.89
CA ALA A 92 0.62 -12.85 -3.51
C ALA A 92 0.96 -11.42 -3.09
N LEU A 93 1.53 -10.62 -3.99
CA LEU A 93 1.82 -9.22 -3.65
C LEU A 93 0.52 -8.41 -3.55
N ALA A 94 -0.43 -8.63 -4.46
CA ALA A 94 -1.72 -7.95 -4.41
C ALA A 94 -2.47 -8.25 -3.11
N LYS A 95 -2.43 -9.51 -2.67
CA LYS A 95 -3.02 -9.90 -1.40
C LYS A 95 -2.40 -9.13 -0.25
N ASN A 96 -1.07 -9.04 -0.21
CA ASN A 96 -0.37 -8.32 0.85
C ASN A 96 -0.55 -6.81 0.75
N PHE A 97 -0.71 -6.29 -0.45
CA PHE A 97 -1.00 -4.87 -0.67
C PHE A 97 -2.36 -4.49 -0.04
N LEU A 98 -3.40 -5.26 -0.32
CA LEU A 98 -4.73 -4.99 0.25
C LEU A 98 -4.75 -5.26 1.75
N GLU A 99 -4.13 -6.34 2.20
CA GLU A 99 -4.01 -6.65 3.61
C GLU A 99 -3.26 -5.54 4.35
N GLY A 100 -2.19 -5.05 3.75
CA GLY A 100 -1.39 -3.97 4.34
C GLY A 100 -2.18 -2.68 4.49
N LEU A 101 -2.96 -2.31 3.48
CA LEU A 101 -3.82 -1.12 3.57
C LEU A 101 -4.86 -1.28 4.68
N ASN A 102 -5.47 -2.47 4.79
CA ASN A 102 -6.50 -2.73 5.80
C ASN A 102 -5.96 -2.86 7.23
N ASN A 103 -4.67 -3.15 7.38
CA ASN A 103 -4.07 -3.40 8.70
C ASN A 103 -3.02 -2.38 9.09
N ALA A 104 -2.75 -1.39 8.26
CA ALA A 104 -1.78 -0.35 8.57
C ALA A 104 -2.22 0.43 9.83
N THR A 105 -1.29 0.65 10.74
CA THR A 105 -1.55 1.33 12.00
C THR A 105 -0.81 2.64 12.13
N SER A 106 0.24 2.86 11.35
CA SER A 106 1.01 4.08 11.41
C SER A 106 1.61 4.42 10.05
N TYR A 107 2.04 5.66 9.92
CA TYR A 107 2.65 6.12 8.68
C TYR A 107 3.84 7.02 8.97
N GLU A 108 4.73 7.09 7.98
CA GLU A 108 5.86 8.01 7.97
C GLU A 108 6.06 8.49 6.53
N GLY A 109 6.80 9.54 6.34
CA GLY A 109 7.13 9.96 4.99
C GLY A 109 7.38 11.44 4.83
N ASP A 110 7.51 11.83 3.58
CA ASP A 110 7.74 13.21 3.17
C ASP A 110 6.98 13.48 1.86
N GLU A 111 7.33 14.54 1.15
CA GLU A 111 6.64 14.92 -0.09
C GLU A 111 6.72 13.87 -1.19
N ASN A 112 7.78 13.07 -1.18
CA ASN A 112 8.08 12.13 -2.26
C ASN A 112 7.93 10.66 -1.88
N ASN A 113 7.90 10.37 -0.58
CA ASN A 113 7.89 9.01 -0.07
C ASN A 113 6.82 8.84 0.99
N LEU A 114 6.16 7.69 0.98
CA LEU A 114 5.16 7.34 1.97
C LEU A 114 5.44 5.91 2.44
N TYR A 115 5.43 5.73 3.75
CA TYR A 115 5.62 4.42 4.37
C TYR A 115 4.42 4.11 5.24
N LEU A 116 3.79 2.96 5.00
CA LEU A 116 2.70 2.48 5.84
C LEU A 116 3.19 1.22 6.55
N LEU A 117 3.00 1.19 7.85
CA LEU A 117 3.46 0.06 8.67
C LEU A 117 2.27 -0.79 9.10
N TYR A 118 2.39 -2.09 8.92
CA TYR A 118 1.34 -3.02 9.30
C TYR A 118 1.93 -4.33 9.79
N LYS A 119 1.12 -5.07 10.55
CA LYS A 119 1.50 -6.39 11.05
C LYS A 119 0.58 -7.42 10.40
N PRO A 120 1.10 -8.28 9.50
CA PRO A 120 0.25 -9.29 8.87
C PRO A 120 -0.19 -10.33 9.92
N GLN A 121 -1.38 -10.89 9.72
CA GLN A 121 -1.95 -11.85 10.67
C GLN A 121 -1.11 -13.12 10.81
N SER A 122 -0.42 -13.52 9.76
CA SER A 122 0.36 -14.74 9.72
C SER A 122 1.81 -14.57 10.17
N ASN A 123 2.17 -13.35 10.61
CA ASN A 123 3.57 -13.06 10.95
C ASN A 123 3.63 -12.14 12.17
N THR A 124 4.66 -12.29 12.99
CA THR A 124 4.87 -11.44 14.16
C THR A 124 5.70 -10.19 13.84
N GLN A 125 6.30 -10.14 12.67
CA GLN A 125 7.10 -8.99 12.25
C GLN A 125 6.23 -7.85 11.74
N THR A 126 6.68 -6.61 11.95
CA THR A 126 6.05 -5.46 11.33
C THR A 126 6.57 -5.33 9.91
N PHE A 127 5.67 -5.11 8.97
CA PHE A 127 5.99 -4.90 7.57
C PHE A 127 5.82 -3.43 7.23
N ARG A 128 6.56 -3.00 6.22
CA ARG A 128 6.52 -1.63 5.73
C ARG A 128 6.20 -1.63 4.24
N MET A 129 5.13 -0.94 3.87
CA MET A 129 4.79 -0.69 2.47
C MET A 129 5.47 0.60 2.08
N VAL A 130 6.30 0.54 1.06
CA VAL A 130 7.09 1.69 0.60
C VAL A 130 6.50 2.22 -0.70
N PHE A 131 6.01 3.45 -0.68
CA PHE A 131 5.40 4.11 -1.83
C PHE A 131 6.25 5.29 -2.26
N ARG A 132 6.20 5.61 -3.54
CA ARG A 132 6.76 6.83 -4.09
C ARG A 132 5.66 7.66 -4.75
N VAL A 133 5.85 8.96 -4.80
CA VAL A 133 4.91 9.82 -5.50
C VAL A 133 5.07 9.61 -7.00
N VAL A 134 3.94 9.61 -7.72
CA VAL A 134 3.94 9.54 -9.16
C VAL A 134 3.87 10.98 -9.69
N SER A 135 4.81 11.36 -10.52
CA SER A 135 4.87 12.70 -11.08
C SER A 135 3.74 12.93 -12.09
N GLY A 136 3.47 14.21 -12.36
CA GLY A 136 2.51 14.58 -13.38
C GLY A 136 1.10 14.84 -12.89
N ASN A 137 0.92 14.93 -11.61
CA ASN A 137 -0.40 15.26 -11.09
C ASN A 137 -0.39 16.33 -10.10
#